data_c30710743055b7182351760f4a62212f
#
_entry.id   c30710743055b7182351760f4a62212f
#
_cell.length_a   1.000
_cell.length_b   1.000
_cell.length_c   1.000
_cell.angle_alpha   90.00
_cell.angle_beta   90.00
_cell.angle_gamma   90.00
#
_symmetry.space_group_name_H-M   'P 1'
#
loop_
_entity.id
_entity.type
_entity.pdbx_description
1 polymer ?
#
loop_
_entity_poly.entity_id
_entity_poly.type
_entity_poly.pdbx_seq_one_letter_code
_entity_poly.pdbx_strand_id
1 'polypeptide(L)'
;MRFYVVSFPHVKAYFSFMLSFITSTLIPVLILLLMGWLFFRIKWLNEGFIEAGSKLVFNVALPALLFLSIARADFSKAANLSLIGVGVMGTLIVFAALMITSHLTVHPYKARGVVVQGGFRANMGIIGLAYCANTYGQEGLAVASVYMGCITILFNVLSVFVLNFYQGTSRSLLGQVTGMAKNPLILSIAAALPFSYFEWQLPTTLIKTGEYFAQLTLPLALICTGASLQFRSFSSDWFNIVLSTTSKCVVYPTILVAFAYAFGFRGMELGIVLLLAISPTAAASYVMVRNLGGDYRLAASIIAVSTLASLLLPPSPLEY
;
A
#
# COMPACT_ATOMS: atom_id res chain seq x y z
N MET A 1 -9.53 8.27 -53.50
CA MET A 1 -10.08 7.81 -52.19
C MET A 1 -9.16 8.32 -51.09
N ARG A 2 -9.52 9.43 -50.41
CA ARG A 2 -8.73 10.00 -49.31
C ARG A 2 -9.18 9.34 -48.04
N PHE A 3 -8.30 8.52 -47.42
CA PHE A 3 -8.53 8.01 -46.09
C PHE A 3 -8.41 9.16 -45.09
N TYR A 4 -9.51 9.59 -44.50
CA TYR A 4 -9.51 10.43 -43.32
C TYR A 4 -9.00 9.59 -42.14
N VAL A 5 -7.75 9.81 -41.76
CA VAL A 5 -7.24 9.31 -40.47
C VAL A 5 -7.95 10.13 -39.39
N VAL A 6 -9.00 9.57 -38.82
CA VAL A 6 -9.67 10.18 -37.65
C VAL A 6 -8.67 10.14 -36.50
N SER A 7 -8.03 11.28 -36.27
CA SER A 7 -7.14 11.48 -35.13
C SER A 7 -8.02 11.65 -33.90
N PHE A 8 -8.06 10.64 -33.03
CA PHE A 8 -8.67 10.73 -31.70
C PHE A 8 -7.65 11.35 -30.74
N PRO A 9 -7.67 12.65 -30.45
CA PRO A 9 -6.69 13.32 -29.59
C PRO A 9 -6.69 12.73 -28.17
N HIS A 10 -7.85 12.35 -27.67
CA HIS A 10 -8.00 11.69 -26.35
C HIS A 10 -7.31 10.32 -26.29
N VAL A 11 -7.33 9.53 -27.34
CA VAL A 11 -6.65 8.20 -27.39
C VAL A 11 -5.13 8.38 -27.37
N LYS A 12 -4.59 9.38 -28.08
CA LYS A 12 -3.14 9.68 -28.05
C LYS A 12 -2.69 10.18 -26.68
N ALA A 13 -3.45 11.08 -26.06
CA ALA A 13 -3.16 11.58 -24.72
C ALA A 13 -3.22 10.44 -23.68
N TYR A 14 -4.22 9.58 -23.78
CA TYR A 14 -4.35 8.37 -22.97
C TYR A 14 -3.13 7.45 -23.10
N PHE A 15 -2.76 7.11 -24.32
CA PHE A 15 -1.62 6.23 -24.57
C PHE A 15 -0.30 6.84 -24.10
N SER A 16 -0.10 8.13 -24.30
CA SER A 16 1.08 8.86 -23.82
C SER A 16 1.15 8.87 -22.30
N PHE A 17 0.03 9.11 -21.61
CA PHE A 17 -0.04 9.06 -20.14
C PHE A 17 0.24 7.65 -19.61
N MET A 18 -0.42 6.63 -20.17
CA MET A 18 -0.15 5.23 -19.78
C MET A 18 1.33 4.86 -19.99
N LEU A 19 1.90 5.22 -21.13
CA LEU A 19 3.30 4.95 -21.41
C LEU A 19 4.22 5.66 -20.42
N SER A 20 3.94 6.93 -20.12
CA SER A 20 4.67 7.70 -19.12
C SER A 20 4.56 7.07 -17.73
N PHE A 21 3.35 6.72 -17.27
CA PHE A 21 3.14 6.06 -15.99
C PHE A 21 3.87 4.71 -15.92
N ILE A 22 3.79 3.88 -16.97
CA ILE A 22 4.50 2.61 -17.02
C ILE A 22 6.00 2.83 -16.94
N THR A 23 6.56 3.75 -17.74
CA THR A 23 8.01 3.94 -17.81
C THR A 23 8.58 4.68 -16.60
N SER A 24 7.92 5.70 -16.08
CA SER A 24 8.45 6.53 -15.00
C SER A 24 8.06 6.04 -13.59
N THR A 25 6.96 5.32 -13.45
CA THR A 25 6.46 4.90 -12.14
C THR A 25 6.54 3.38 -11.96
N LEU A 26 5.98 2.61 -12.88
CA LEU A 26 5.82 1.17 -12.70
C LEU A 26 7.14 0.41 -12.96
N ILE A 27 7.84 0.71 -14.05
CA ILE A 27 9.10 0.02 -14.40
C ILE A 27 10.18 0.17 -13.32
N PRO A 28 10.47 1.36 -12.76
CA PRO A 28 11.47 1.47 -11.69
C PRO A 28 11.13 0.66 -10.45
N VAL A 29 9.86 0.64 -10.03
CA VAL A 29 9.41 -0.18 -8.89
C VAL A 29 9.59 -1.66 -9.20
N LEU A 30 9.22 -2.09 -10.41
CA LEU A 30 9.33 -3.48 -10.86
C LEU A 30 10.79 -3.93 -10.93
N ILE A 31 11.68 -3.09 -11.47
CA ILE A 31 13.12 -3.39 -11.53
C ILE A 31 13.67 -3.60 -10.11
N LEU A 32 13.36 -2.73 -9.15
CA LEU A 32 13.86 -2.87 -7.77
C LEU A 32 13.31 -4.13 -7.08
N LEU A 33 12.04 -4.48 -7.31
CA LEU A 33 11.46 -5.74 -6.82
C LEU A 33 12.16 -6.96 -7.43
N LEU A 34 12.37 -6.95 -8.75
CA LEU A 34 13.07 -8.04 -9.45
C LEU A 34 14.54 -8.14 -9.04
N MET A 35 15.24 -7.01 -8.87
CA MET A 35 16.60 -6.98 -8.35
C MET A 35 16.67 -7.59 -6.94
N GLY A 36 15.74 -7.24 -6.06
CA GLY A 36 15.65 -7.83 -4.72
C GLY A 36 15.49 -9.35 -4.77
N TRP A 37 14.55 -9.82 -5.59
CA TRP A 37 14.34 -11.25 -5.81
C TRP A 37 15.58 -11.95 -6.40
N LEU A 38 16.23 -11.33 -7.40
CA LEU A 38 17.44 -11.87 -8.02
C LEU A 38 18.60 -11.95 -7.02
N PHE A 39 18.88 -10.87 -6.28
CA PHE A 39 19.95 -10.82 -5.29
C PHE A 39 19.76 -11.88 -4.19
N PHE A 40 18.53 -12.13 -3.79
CA PHE A 40 18.24 -13.25 -2.88
C PHE A 40 18.51 -14.61 -3.52
N ARG A 41 18.13 -14.80 -4.78
CA ARG A 41 18.35 -16.06 -5.53
C ARG A 41 19.82 -16.37 -5.74
N ILE A 42 20.65 -15.37 -6.05
CA ILE A 42 22.10 -15.51 -6.22
C ILE A 42 22.86 -15.47 -4.90
N LYS A 43 22.13 -15.41 -3.75
CA LYS A 43 22.69 -15.41 -2.39
C LYS A 43 23.54 -14.18 -2.03
N TRP A 44 23.42 -13.06 -2.73
CA TRP A 44 24.00 -11.79 -2.31
C TRP A 44 23.27 -11.21 -1.10
N LEU A 45 21.95 -11.44 -1.02
CA LEU A 45 21.12 -11.11 0.14
C LEU A 45 20.70 -12.40 0.84
N ASN A 46 20.62 -12.34 2.15
CA ASN A 46 20.13 -13.42 3.02
C ASN A 46 18.95 -12.95 3.87
N GLU A 47 18.33 -13.88 4.61
CA GLU A 47 17.19 -13.57 5.47
C GLU A 47 17.55 -12.52 6.56
N GLY A 48 18.78 -12.57 7.09
CA GLY A 48 19.27 -11.59 8.05
C GLY A 48 19.33 -10.17 7.49
N PHE A 49 19.78 -10.01 6.25
CA PHE A 49 19.77 -8.71 5.57
C PHE A 49 18.33 -8.21 5.36
N ILE A 50 17.42 -9.08 4.90
CA ILE A 50 16.02 -8.71 4.67
C ILE A 50 15.37 -8.25 5.97
N GLU A 51 15.62 -8.96 7.06
CA GLU A 51 15.10 -8.60 8.38
C GLU A 51 15.67 -7.27 8.89
N ALA A 52 16.99 -7.11 8.86
CA ALA A 52 17.67 -5.89 9.29
C ALA A 52 17.32 -4.68 8.41
N GLY A 53 17.31 -4.86 7.08
CA GLY A 53 16.94 -3.83 6.12
C GLY A 53 15.48 -3.40 6.29
N SER A 54 14.56 -4.35 6.44
CA SER A 54 13.15 -4.06 6.69
C SER A 54 12.95 -3.33 8.02
N LYS A 55 13.68 -3.69 9.09
CA LYS A 55 13.66 -2.98 10.37
C LYS A 55 14.18 -1.55 10.25
N LEU A 56 15.27 -1.34 9.51
CA LEU A 56 15.84 -0.01 9.26
C LEU A 56 14.85 0.87 8.47
N VAL A 57 14.27 0.32 7.41
CA VAL A 57 13.25 1.03 6.63
C VAL A 57 12.08 1.42 7.52
N PHE A 58 11.51 0.48 8.25
CA PHE A 58 10.27 0.69 9.00
C PHE A 58 10.45 1.59 10.23
N ASN A 59 11.60 1.52 10.91
CA ASN A 59 11.82 2.27 12.15
C ASN A 59 12.54 3.60 11.96
N VAL A 60 13.25 3.82 10.84
CA VAL A 60 14.05 5.03 10.62
C VAL A 60 13.76 5.69 9.28
N ALA A 61 13.98 4.98 8.17
CA ALA A 61 13.96 5.59 6.85
C ALA A 61 12.56 6.07 6.45
N LEU A 62 11.54 5.21 6.57
CA LEU A 62 10.16 5.56 6.26
C LEU A 62 9.59 6.62 7.21
N PRO A 63 9.78 6.56 8.54
CA PRO A 63 9.47 7.68 9.44
C PRO A 63 10.10 9.01 9.04
N ALA A 64 11.38 9.02 8.65
CA ALA A 64 12.06 10.23 8.18
C ALA A 64 11.42 10.78 6.89
N LEU A 65 11.12 9.90 5.91
CA LEU A 65 10.44 10.27 4.68
C LEU A 65 9.08 10.90 4.96
N LEU A 66 8.24 10.25 5.79
CA LEU A 66 6.90 10.72 6.14
C LEU A 66 6.95 12.05 6.89
N PHE A 67 7.84 12.15 7.88
CA PHE A 67 8.03 13.37 8.65
C PHE A 67 8.40 14.56 7.75
N LEU A 68 9.43 14.42 6.93
CA LEU A 68 9.88 15.52 6.05
C LEU A 68 8.84 15.89 4.99
N SER A 69 8.15 14.91 4.43
CA SER A 69 7.11 15.17 3.43
C SER A 69 5.93 15.95 3.98
N ILE A 70 5.49 15.61 5.21
CA ILE A 70 4.36 16.27 5.87
C ILE A 70 4.78 17.61 6.47
N ALA A 71 5.91 17.67 7.17
CA ALA A 71 6.37 18.89 7.85
C ALA A 71 6.63 20.07 6.91
N ARG A 72 6.88 19.79 5.62
CA ARG A 72 7.10 20.81 4.57
C ARG A 72 5.88 21.07 3.71
N ALA A 73 4.79 20.33 3.90
CA ALA A 73 3.58 20.48 3.10
C ALA A 73 2.64 21.51 3.72
N ASP A 74 1.77 22.07 2.90
CA ASP A 74 0.63 22.85 3.34
C ASP A 74 -0.34 21.96 4.12
N PHE A 75 -0.55 22.28 5.40
CA PHE A 75 -1.40 21.49 6.30
C PHE A 75 -2.81 21.29 5.74
N SER A 76 -3.40 22.33 5.15
CA SER A 76 -4.77 22.29 4.65
C SER A 76 -4.93 21.29 3.50
N LYS A 77 -3.89 21.14 2.68
CA LYS A 77 -3.84 20.18 1.57
C LYS A 77 -3.46 18.77 2.05
N ALA A 78 -2.52 18.66 2.99
CA ALA A 78 -2.04 17.35 3.47
C ALA A 78 -3.08 16.62 4.32
N ALA A 79 -3.86 17.34 5.15
CA ALA A 79 -4.80 16.77 6.11
C ALA A 79 -6.26 16.83 5.63
N ASN A 80 -6.55 16.32 4.44
CA ASN A 80 -7.91 16.28 3.91
C ASN A 80 -8.76 15.20 4.60
N LEU A 81 -9.52 15.61 5.65
CA LEU A 81 -10.36 14.70 6.44
C LEU A 81 -11.48 14.06 5.63
N SER A 82 -12.02 14.75 4.62
CA SER A 82 -13.06 14.21 3.76
C SER A 82 -12.52 13.06 2.90
N LEU A 83 -11.31 13.21 2.35
CA LEU A 83 -10.63 12.16 1.59
C LEU A 83 -10.36 10.93 2.46
N ILE A 84 -9.90 11.14 3.70
CA ILE A 84 -9.70 10.07 4.68
C ILE A 84 -11.03 9.38 5.01
N GLY A 85 -12.10 10.15 5.21
CA GLY A 85 -13.45 9.62 5.47
C GLY A 85 -13.94 8.70 4.35
N VAL A 86 -13.75 9.08 3.10
CA VAL A 86 -14.05 8.24 1.92
C VAL A 86 -13.25 6.95 1.94
N GLY A 87 -11.95 7.02 2.23
CA GLY A 87 -11.09 5.85 2.36
C GLY A 87 -11.53 4.89 3.48
N VAL A 88 -11.90 5.43 4.63
CA VAL A 88 -12.42 4.66 5.77
C VAL A 88 -13.72 3.95 5.39
N MET A 89 -14.70 4.68 4.85
CA MET A 89 -16.00 4.13 4.46
C MET A 89 -15.85 3.06 3.38
N GLY A 90 -15.11 3.34 2.31
CA GLY A 90 -14.86 2.37 1.23
C GLY A 90 -14.15 1.11 1.74
N THR A 91 -13.18 1.26 2.63
CA THR A 91 -12.49 0.12 3.26
C THR A 91 -13.44 -0.73 4.11
N LEU A 92 -14.33 -0.12 4.90
CA LEU A 92 -15.30 -0.83 5.72
C LEU A 92 -16.32 -1.59 4.86
N ILE A 93 -16.77 -1.01 3.75
CA ILE A 93 -17.69 -1.67 2.81
C ILE A 93 -17.03 -2.90 2.19
N VAL A 94 -15.80 -2.76 1.68
CA VAL A 94 -15.06 -3.90 1.12
C VAL A 94 -14.78 -4.96 2.17
N PHE A 95 -14.40 -4.56 3.38
CA PHE A 95 -14.19 -5.48 4.50
C PHE A 95 -15.46 -6.29 4.81
N ALA A 96 -16.62 -5.64 4.93
CA ALA A 96 -17.89 -6.29 5.20
C ALA A 96 -18.28 -7.26 4.06
N ALA A 97 -18.15 -6.84 2.80
CA ALA A 97 -18.38 -7.67 1.64
C ALA A 97 -17.48 -8.93 1.62
N LEU A 98 -16.18 -8.74 1.93
CA LEU A 98 -15.21 -9.84 2.02
C LEU A 98 -15.52 -10.79 3.18
N MET A 99 -15.96 -10.28 4.33
CA MET A 99 -16.39 -11.12 5.46
C MET A 99 -17.55 -12.03 5.03
N ILE A 100 -18.56 -11.48 4.36
CA ILE A 100 -19.73 -12.24 3.89
C ILE A 100 -19.29 -13.26 2.82
N THR A 101 -18.60 -12.82 1.78
CA THR A 101 -18.16 -13.70 0.68
C THR A 101 -17.25 -14.81 1.19
N SER A 102 -16.28 -14.48 2.04
CA SER A 102 -15.37 -15.46 2.61
C SER A 102 -16.08 -16.47 3.53
N HIS A 103 -17.09 -16.01 4.29
CA HIS A 103 -17.90 -16.90 5.12
C HIS A 103 -18.63 -17.96 4.29
N LEU A 104 -19.11 -17.59 3.12
CA LEU A 104 -19.89 -18.47 2.24
C LEU A 104 -19.04 -19.39 1.37
N THR A 105 -17.85 -18.93 0.93
CA THR A 105 -17.11 -19.58 -0.16
C THR A 105 -15.76 -20.15 0.23
N VAL A 106 -15.12 -19.63 1.31
CA VAL A 106 -13.75 -20.00 1.66
C VAL A 106 -13.70 -21.19 2.61
N HIS A 107 -12.88 -22.17 2.23
CA HIS A 107 -12.55 -23.35 3.04
C HIS A 107 -11.04 -23.57 3.04
N PRO A 108 -10.45 -24.05 4.16
CA PRO A 108 -11.03 -24.31 5.49
C PRO A 108 -11.36 -23.02 6.27
N TYR A 109 -12.12 -23.14 7.36
CA TYR A 109 -12.59 -22.01 8.18
C TYR A 109 -11.48 -21.04 8.59
N LYS A 110 -10.31 -21.55 8.97
CA LYS A 110 -9.14 -20.75 9.37
C LYS A 110 -8.51 -19.94 8.21
N ALA A 111 -8.72 -20.34 6.96
CA ALA A 111 -8.22 -19.61 5.79
C ALA A 111 -9.00 -18.30 5.56
N ARG A 112 -10.25 -18.22 6.01
CA ARG A 112 -11.15 -17.07 5.81
C ARG A 112 -10.53 -15.74 6.25
N GLY A 113 -9.96 -15.70 7.46
CA GLY A 113 -9.32 -14.49 7.98
C GLY A 113 -8.14 -14.02 7.13
N VAL A 114 -7.37 -14.96 6.59
CA VAL A 114 -6.22 -14.67 5.72
C VAL A 114 -6.68 -14.11 4.37
N VAL A 115 -7.73 -14.71 3.78
CA VAL A 115 -8.32 -14.26 2.51
C VAL A 115 -8.90 -12.86 2.64
N VAL A 116 -9.68 -12.62 3.70
CA VAL A 116 -10.26 -11.29 3.98
C VAL A 116 -9.16 -10.26 4.15
N GLN A 117 -8.16 -10.52 5.01
CA GLN A 117 -7.05 -9.60 5.23
C GLN A 117 -6.29 -9.30 3.93
N GLY A 118 -5.97 -10.33 3.15
CA GLY A 118 -5.28 -10.18 1.87
C GLY A 118 -6.06 -9.35 0.85
N GLY A 119 -7.39 -9.43 0.88
CA GLY A 119 -8.27 -8.79 -0.08
C GLY A 119 -8.53 -7.30 0.15
N PHE A 120 -8.26 -6.73 1.35
CA PHE A 120 -8.40 -5.30 1.59
C PHE A 120 -7.10 -4.59 1.97
N ARG A 121 -6.16 -5.27 2.64
CA ARG A 121 -4.96 -4.66 3.21
C ARG A 121 -3.90 -4.34 2.14
N ALA A 122 -3.90 -3.13 1.65
CA ALA A 122 -2.96 -2.65 0.63
C ALA A 122 -1.56 -2.35 1.19
N ASN A 123 -0.51 -2.57 0.40
CA ASN A 123 0.87 -2.17 0.69
C ASN A 123 1.09 -0.67 0.37
N MET A 124 0.28 0.18 1.00
CA MET A 124 0.30 1.62 0.77
C MET A 124 1.65 2.25 1.15
N GLY A 125 2.26 1.79 2.26
CA GLY A 125 3.47 2.40 2.83
C GLY A 125 4.75 2.19 2.01
N ILE A 126 4.80 1.17 1.16
CA ILE A 126 5.98 0.89 0.32
C ILE A 126 5.63 1.14 -1.14
N ILE A 127 4.76 0.32 -1.72
CA ILE A 127 4.46 0.36 -3.16
C ILE A 127 3.55 1.53 -3.49
N GLY A 128 2.52 1.77 -2.68
CA GLY A 128 1.59 2.87 -2.88
C GLY A 128 2.26 4.25 -2.81
N LEU A 129 3.10 4.50 -1.78
CA LEU A 129 3.86 5.74 -1.68
C LEU A 129 4.87 5.90 -2.81
N ALA A 130 5.49 4.80 -3.29
CA ALA A 130 6.39 4.84 -4.44
C ALA A 130 5.65 5.32 -5.70
N TYR A 131 4.43 4.82 -5.94
CA TYR A 131 3.59 5.27 -7.03
C TYR A 131 3.23 6.76 -6.89
N CYS A 132 2.79 7.20 -5.72
CA CYS A 132 2.43 8.61 -5.48
C CYS A 132 3.64 9.54 -5.61
N ALA A 133 4.81 9.17 -5.07
CA ALA A 133 6.03 9.94 -5.16
C ALA A 133 6.50 10.13 -6.62
N ASN A 134 6.44 9.06 -7.42
CA ASN A 134 6.85 9.09 -8.82
C ASN A 134 5.86 9.85 -9.72
N THR A 135 4.55 9.83 -9.38
CA THR A 135 3.50 10.45 -10.21
C THR A 135 3.27 11.91 -9.83
N TYR A 136 3.21 12.23 -8.54
CA TYR A 136 2.80 13.53 -8.03
C TYR A 136 3.89 14.27 -7.24
N GLY A 137 5.11 13.72 -7.17
CA GLY A 137 6.22 14.33 -6.47
C GLY A 137 5.97 14.53 -4.98
N GLN A 138 6.55 15.60 -4.41
CA GLN A 138 6.50 15.85 -2.96
C GLN A 138 5.11 16.24 -2.46
N GLU A 139 4.34 16.99 -3.24
CA GLU A 139 2.98 17.40 -2.85
C GLU A 139 2.06 16.18 -2.72
N GLY A 140 2.04 15.32 -3.73
CA GLY A 140 1.26 14.08 -3.69
C GLY A 140 1.74 13.11 -2.60
N LEU A 141 3.06 13.06 -2.35
CA LEU A 141 3.64 12.23 -1.29
C LEU A 141 3.15 12.67 0.10
N ALA A 142 3.03 13.98 0.34
CA ALA A 142 2.53 14.50 1.63
C ALA A 142 1.07 14.10 1.88
N VAL A 143 0.17 14.34 0.92
CA VAL A 143 -1.24 13.95 1.00
C VAL A 143 -1.38 12.43 1.16
N ALA A 144 -0.67 11.66 0.33
CA ALA A 144 -0.66 10.21 0.38
C ALA A 144 -0.17 9.69 1.74
N SER A 145 0.81 10.35 2.36
CA SER A 145 1.39 9.95 3.65
C SER A 145 0.39 10.08 4.79
N VAL A 146 -0.34 11.20 4.86
CA VAL A 146 -1.38 11.41 5.89
C VAL A 146 -2.54 10.43 5.68
N TYR A 147 -3.05 10.34 4.45
CA TYR A 147 -4.10 9.38 4.10
C TYR A 147 -3.70 7.94 4.47
N MET A 148 -2.53 7.50 4.02
CA MET A 148 -1.98 6.17 4.31
C MET A 148 -1.85 5.91 5.81
N GLY A 149 -1.39 6.90 6.58
CA GLY A 149 -1.27 6.78 8.03
C GLY A 149 -2.60 6.45 8.69
N CYS A 150 -3.65 7.21 8.37
CA CYS A 150 -4.99 6.98 8.90
C CYS A 150 -5.58 5.62 8.47
N ILE A 151 -5.48 5.30 7.18
CA ILE A 151 -6.00 4.02 6.66
C ILE A 151 -5.22 2.83 7.19
N THR A 152 -3.90 2.96 7.44
CA THR A 152 -3.08 1.89 8.03
C THR A 152 -3.53 1.55 9.46
N ILE A 153 -3.97 2.54 10.24
CA ILE A 153 -4.56 2.30 11.56
C ILE A 153 -5.80 1.40 11.41
N LEU A 154 -6.70 1.77 10.52
CA LEU A 154 -7.90 0.98 10.23
C LEU A 154 -7.54 -0.42 9.75
N PHE A 155 -6.61 -0.56 8.80
CA PHE A 155 -6.14 -1.86 8.33
C PHE A 155 -5.62 -2.76 9.45
N ASN A 156 -4.87 -2.20 10.39
CA ASN A 156 -4.35 -2.97 11.51
C ASN A 156 -5.48 -3.45 12.44
N VAL A 157 -6.43 -2.57 12.79
CA VAL A 157 -7.58 -2.93 13.61
C VAL A 157 -8.41 -4.04 12.96
N LEU A 158 -8.78 -3.86 11.69
CA LEU A 158 -9.59 -4.82 10.96
C LEU A 158 -8.86 -6.15 10.74
N SER A 159 -7.54 -6.11 10.46
CA SER A 159 -6.74 -7.32 10.29
C SER A 159 -6.66 -8.16 11.56
N VAL A 160 -6.40 -7.48 12.69
CA VAL A 160 -6.38 -8.16 14.00
C VAL A 160 -7.74 -8.74 14.33
N PHE A 161 -8.80 -7.96 14.11
CA PHE A 161 -10.16 -8.42 14.34
C PHE A 161 -10.46 -9.68 13.53
N VAL A 162 -10.28 -9.66 12.21
CA VAL A 162 -10.65 -10.79 11.34
C VAL A 162 -9.79 -12.02 11.57
N LEU A 163 -8.49 -11.85 11.82
CA LEU A 163 -7.61 -12.98 12.12
C LEU A 163 -7.99 -13.63 13.46
N ASN A 164 -8.20 -12.86 14.53
CA ASN A 164 -8.62 -13.41 15.81
C ASN A 164 -9.99 -14.10 15.71
N PHE A 165 -10.93 -13.51 14.98
CA PHE A 165 -12.29 -14.06 14.80
C PHE A 165 -12.25 -15.47 14.19
N TYR A 166 -11.46 -15.68 13.13
CA TYR A 166 -11.38 -16.98 12.44
C TYR A 166 -10.33 -17.94 13.02
N GLN A 167 -9.32 -17.46 13.78
CA GLN A 167 -8.34 -18.34 14.44
C GLN A 167 -8.77 -18.79 15.84
N GLY A 168 -9.82 -18.18 16.40
CA GLY A 168 -10.30 -18.52 17.75
C GLY A 168 -9.31 -18.11 18.87
N THR A 169 -8.41 -17.15 18.59
CA THR A 169 -7.43 -16.67 19.57
C THR A 169 -7.97 -15.42 20.27
N SER A 170 -8.20 -15.51 21.59
CA SER A 170 -8.68 -14.39 22.41
C SER A 170 -7.54 -13.43 22.83
N ARG A 171 -6.67 -13.02 21.90
CA ARG A 171 -5.69 -11.98 22.20
C ARG A 171 -6.37 -10.62 22.29
N SER A 172 -6.13 -9.90 23.40
CA SER A 172 -6.75 -8.61 23.68
C SER A 172 -6.56 -7.60 22.52
N LEU A 173 -7.67 -7.18 21.92
CA LEU A 173 -7.68 -6.09 20.92
C LEU A 173 -7.07 -4.81 21.50
N LEU A 174 -7.33 -4.51 22.77
CA LEU A 174 -6.82 -3.32 23.46
C LEU A 174 -5.28 -3.31 23.52
N GLY A 175 -4.65 -4.44 23.85
CA GLY A 175 -3.18 -4.55 23.88
C GLY A 175 -2.54 -4.39 22.49
N GLN A 176 -3.26 -4.71 21.43
CA GLN A 176 -2.78 -4.54 20.06
C GLN A 176 -2.98 -3.11 19.57
N VAL A 177 -4.09 -2.45 19.93
CA VAL A 177 -4.34 -1.04 19.64
C VAL A 177 -3.33 -0.13 20.38
N THR A 178 -3.01 -0.43 21.65
CA THR A 178 -1.98 0.32 22.39
C THR A 178 -0.58 0.14 21.79
N GLY A 179 -0.28 -1.02 21.20
CA GLY A 179 0.95 -1.25 20.41
C GLY A 179 1.03 -0.37 19.16
N MET A 180 -0.12 0.02 18.59
CA MET A 180 -0.17 0.91 17.42
C MET A 180 0.22 2.35 17.77
N ALA A 181 -0.08 2.83 18.97
CA ALA A 181 0.35 4.14 19.45
C ALA A 181 1.88 4.28 19.55
N LYS A 182 2.61 3.15 19.58
CA LYS A 182 4.08 3.10 19.54
C LYS A 182 4.64 2.86 18.13
N ASN A 183 3.78 2.84 17.11
CA ASN A 183 4.22 2.63 15.73
C ASN A 183 5.02 3.85 15.24
N PRO A 184 6.29 3.67 14.80
CA PRO A 184 7.15 4.77 14.38
C PRO A 184 6.59 5.59 13.21
N LEU A 185 5.79 4.97 12.33
CA LEU A 185 5.13 5.68 11.21
C LEU A 185 4.04 6.62 11.73
N ILE A 186 3.22 6.18 12.66
CA ILE A 186 2.15 6.99 13.26
C ILE A 186 2.77 8.14 14.05
N LEU A 187 3.81 7.84 14.84
CA LEU A 187 4.53 8.85 15.63
C LEU A 187 5.17 9.91 14.72
N SER A 188 5.79 9.52 13.61
CA SER A 188 6.40 10.46 12.68
C SER A 188 5.37 11.36 12.00
N ILE A 189 4.22 10.82 11.59
CA ILE A 189 3.10 11.60 11.03
C ILE A 189 2.57 12.58 12.07
N ALA A 190 2.26 12.10 13.28
CA ALA A 190 1.74 12.94 14.36
C ALA A 190 2.74 14.06 14.75
N ALA A 191 4.04 13.76 14.78
CA ALA A 191 5.09 14.74 15.04
C ALA A 191 5.25 15.76 13.92
N ALA A 192 5.00 15.40 12.66
CA ALA A 192 5.14 16.29 11.50
C ALA A 192 3.99 17.30 11.37
N LEU A 193 2.77 16.94 11.76
CA LEU A 193 1.57 17.78 11.61
C LEU A 193 1.69 19.16 12.28
N PRO A 194 2.23 19.31 13.50
CA PRO A 194 2.46 20.64 14.10
C PRO A 194 3.41 21.51 13.29
N PHE A 195 4.47 20.93 12.71
CA PHE A 195 5.41 21.69 11.87
C PHE A 195 4.73 22.22 10.62
N SER A 196 3.89 21.43 9.97
CA SER A 196 3.08 21.83 8.82
C SER A 196 2.04 22.88 9.22
N TYR A 197 1.33 22.70 10.36
CA TYR A 197 0.26 23.60 10.81
C TYR A 197 0.77 24.98 11.23
N PHE A 198 1.89 25.03 12.00
CA PHE A 198 2.48 26.28 12.49
C PHE A 198 3.58 26.82 11.56
N GLU A 199 3.81 26.19 10.42
CA GLU A 199 4.86 26.55 9.44
C GLU A 199 6.26 26.64 10.08
N TRP A 200 6.54 25.78 11.07
CA TRP A 200 7.83 25.82 11.76
C TRP A 200 8.96 25.35 10.84
N GLN A 201 10.00 26.19 10.81
CA GLN A 201 11.19 25.86 10.01
C GLN A 201 12.09 24.86 10.75
N LEU A 202 12.45 23.80 10.08
CA LEU A 202 13.41 22.82 10.56
C LEU A 202 14.84 23.30 10.31
N PRO A 203 15.78 23.05 11.26
CA PRO A 203 17.20 23.30 11.02
C PRO A 203 17.69 22.56 9.78
N THR A 204 18.48 23.23 8.95
CA THR A 204 19.02 22.67 7.67
C THR A 204 19.80 21.37 7.86
N THR A 205 20.49 21.22 8.98
CA THR A 205 21.23 19.97 9.31
C THR A 205 20.28 18.81 9.51
N LEU A 206 19.17 19.00 10.23
CA LEU A 206 18.16 17.95 10.43
C LEU A 206 17.48 17.59 9.12
N ILE A 207 17.18 18.59 8.29
CA ILE A 207 16.61 18.38 6.96
C ILE A 207 17.53 17.49 6.12
N LYS A 208 18.80 17.87 5.96
CA LYS A 208 19.77 17.11 5.14
C LYS A 208 19.99 15.69 5.65
N THR A 209 20.12 15.52 6.96
CA THR A 209 20.28 14.19 7.56
C THR A 209 19.04 13.33 7.33
N GLY A 210 17.85 13.90 7.54
CA GLY A 210 16.57 13.22 7.28
C GLY A 210 16.39 12.85 5.81
N GLU A 211 16.84 13.71 4.88
CA GLU A 211 16.80 13.45 3.43
C GLU A 211 17.64 12.23 3.03
N TYR A 212 18.80 12.00 3.63
CA TYR A 212 19.59 10.79 3.37
C TYR A 212 18.82 9.52 3.75
N PHE A 213 18.17 9.52 4.91
CA PHE A 213 17.30 8.39 5.29
C PHE A 213 16.06 8.28 4.41
N ALA A 214 15.42 9.40 4.08
CA ALA A 214 14.26 9.43 3.22
C ALA A 214 14.53 8.85 1.82
N GLN A 215 15.68 9.19 1.21
CA GLN A 215 16.11 8.67 -0.09
C GLN A 215 16.38 7.16 -0.05
N LEU A 216 16.85 6.63 1.07
CA LEU A 216 17.09 5.19 1.24
C LEU A 216 15.78 4.38 1.32
N THR A 217 14.66 5.01 1.68
CA THR A 217 13.40 4.33 2.01
C THR A 217 12.89 3.47 0.87
N LEU A 218 12.59 4.08 -0.28
CA LEU A 218 11.94 3.36 -1.38
C LEU A 218 12.84 2.29 -2.00
N PRO A 219 14.11 2.55 -2.34
CA PRO A 219 14.97 1.54 -2.92
C PRO A 219 15.17 0.34 -1.99
N LEU A 220 15.52 0.57 -0.73
CA LEU A 220 15.77 -0.50 0.22
C LEU A 220 14.49 -1.28 0.55
N ALA A 221 13.36 -0.59 0.74
CA ALA A 221 12.07 -1.23 0.98
C ALA A 221 11.65 -2.15 -0.17
N LEU A 222 11.78 -1.68 -1.42
CA LEU A 222 11.42 -2.46 -2.61
C LEU A 222 12.35 -3.65 -2.81
N ILE A 223 13.66 -3.49 -2.60
CA ILE A 223 14.62 -4.60 -2.66
C ILE A 223 14.29 -5.64 -1.57
N CYS A 224 14.07 -5.23 -0.32
CA CYS A 224 13.69 -6.17 0.75
C CYS A 224 12.35 -6.86 0.46
N THR A 225 11.36 -6.13 -0.07
CA THR A 225 10.06 -6.70 -0.47
C THR A 225 10.24 -7.73 -1.59
N GLY A 226 10.97 -7.38 -2.64
CA GLY A 226 11.28 -8.30 -3.74
C GLY A 226 12.01 -9.57 -3.28
N ALA A 227 13.01 -9.42 -2.41
CA ALA A 227 13.75 -10.54 -1.84
C ALA A 227 12.87 -11.44 -0.94
N SER A 228 11.82 -10.90 -0.32
CA SER A 228 10.88 -11.65 0.52
C SER A 228 9.78 -12.38 -0.26
N LEU A 229 9.63 -12.16 -1.58
CA LEU A 229 8.61 -12.83 -2.39
C LEU A 229 8.90 -14.32 -2.50
N GLN A 230 7.94 -15.12 -2.05
CA GLN A 230 8.01 -16.59 -2.12
C GLN A 230 6.94 -17.10 -3.09
N PHE A 231 7.39 -17.71 -4.20
CA PHE A 231 6.51 -18.30 -5.20
C PHE A 231 6.28 -19.80 -4.97
N ARG A 232 6.16 -20.24 -3.70
CA ARG A 232 6.00 -21.66 -3.36
C ARG A 232 4.54 -22.02 -3.11
N SER A 233 4.09 -23.07 -3.81
CA SER A 233 2.84 -23.84 -3.60
C SER A 233 1.54 -23.12 -3.97
N PHE A 234 1.21 -23.13 -5.27
CA PHE A 234 -0.06 -22.58 -5.80
C PHE A 234 -1.20 -23.61 -5.91
N SER A 235 -0.95 -24.92 -5.67
CA SER A 235 -1.85 -25.95 -6.16
C SER A 235 -3.06 -26.28 -5.28
N SER A 236 -3.01 -26.06 -3.96
CA SER A 236 -4.11 -26.45 -3.07
C SER A 236 -5.11 -25.32 -2.76
N ASP A 237 -4.67 -24.06 -2.81
CA ASP A 237 -5.45 -22.91 -2.34
C ASP A 237 -5.74 -21.87 -3.42
N TRP A 238 -5.70 -22.29 -4.69
CA TRP A 238 -5.83 -21.39 -5.84
C TRP A 238 -7.09 -20.50 -5.77
N PHE A 239 -8.23 -21.07 -5.35
CA PHE A 239 -9.49 -20.33 -5.23
C PHE A 239 -9.36 -19.20 -4.20
N ASN A 240 -8.80 -19.50 -3.02
CA ASN A 240 -8.58 -18.54 -1.95
C ASN A 240 -7.61 -17.42 -2.38
N ILE A 241 -6.56 -17.79 -3.12
CA ILE A 241 -5.57 -16.85 -3.67
C ILE A 241 -6.23 -15.95 -4.71
N VAL A 242 -6.97 -16.51 -5.66
CA VAL A 242 -7.65 -15.75 -6.73
C VAL A 242 -8.71 -14.82 -6.13
N LEU A 243 -9.55 -15.31 -5.21
CA LEU A 243 -10.58 -14.50 -4.56
C LEU A 243 -9.96 -13.29 -3.85
N SER A 244 -8.93 -13.52 -3.03
CA SER A 244 -8.24 -12.46 -2.30
C SER A 244 -7.54 -11.47 -3.25
N THR A 245 -6.85 -11.97 -4.27
CA THR A 245 -6.13 -11.14 -5.24
C THR A 245 -7.07 -10.31 -6.10
N THR A 246 -8.17 -10.90 -6.61
CA THR A 246 -9.18 -10.17 -7.37
C THR A 246 -9.84 -9.10 -6.52
N SER A 247 -10.16 -9.43 -5.28
CA SER A 247 -10.71 -8.44 -4.34
C SER A 247 -9.72 -7.30 -4.12
N LYS A 248 -8.45 -7.58 -3.95
CA LYS A 248 -7.42 -6.57 -3.68
C LYS A 248 -7.07 -5.71 -4.91
N CYS A 249 -6.92 -6.34 -6.07
CA CYS A 249 -6.43 -5.64 -7.26
C CYS A 249 -7.54 -5.03 -8.12
N VAL A 250 -8.79 -5.50 -7.97
CA VAL A 250 -9.93 -5.02 -8.77
C VAL A 250 -11.01 -4.43 -7.90
N VAL A 251 -11.61 -5.21 -6.99
CA VAL A 251 -12.80 -4.78 -6.23
C VAL A 251 -12.48 -3.61 -5.30
N TYR A 252 -11.40 -3.72 -4.53
CA TYR A 252 -10.99 -2.70 -3.56
C TYR A 252 -10.72 -1.34 -4.23
N PRO A 253 -9.85 -1.23 -5.25
CA PRO A 253 -9.60 0.05 -5.91
C PRO A 253 -10.85 0.59 -6.62
N THR A 254 -11.64 -0.27 -7.27
CA THR A 254 -12.87 0.16 -7.96
C THR A 254 -13.87 0.80 -6.99
N ILE A 255 -14.11 0.18 -5.84
CA ILE A 255 -15.03 0.71 -4.83
C ILE A 255 -14.50 2.02 -4.26
N LEU A 256 -13.21 2.10 -3.89
CA LEU A 256 -12.62 3.32 -3.33
C LEU A 256 -12.65 4.49 -4.32
N VAL A 257 -12.29 4.23 -5.58
CA VAL A 257 -12.30 5.26 -6.64
C VAL A 257 -13.73 5.69 -6.95
N ALA A 258 -14.67 4.77 -7.08
CA ALA A 258 -16.07 5.10 -7.30
C ALA A 258 -16.65 5.96 -6.15
N PHE A 259 -16.31 5.63 -4.91
CA PHE A 259 -16.68 6.44 -3.74
C PHE A 259 -16.04 7.82 -3.78
N ALA A 260 -14.72 7.91 -3.98
CA ALA A 260 -14.02 9.20 -4.06
C ALA A 260 -14.60 10.06 -5.19
N TYR A 261 -14.86 9.47 -6.36
CA TYR A 261 -15.49 10.15 -7.47
C TYR A 261 -16.90 10.66 -7.14
N ALA A 262 -17.72 9.84 -6.49
CA ALA A 262 -19.08 10.20 -6.07
C ALA A 262 -19.09 11.35 -5.03
N PHE A 263 -18.08 11.42 -4.17
CA PHE A 263 -17.90 12.52 -3.21
C PHE A 263 -17.23 13.77 -3.81
N GLY A 264 -17.02 13.81 -5.13
CA GLY A 264 -16.54 14.98 -5.86
C GLY A 264 -15.02 15.10 -5.95
N PHE A 265 -14.24 14.13 -5.48
CA PHE A 265 -12.79 14.16 -5.63
C PHE A 265 -12.37 13.95 -7.09
N ARG A 266 -11.39 14.74 -7.53
CA ARG A 266 -10.86 14.74 -8.89
C ARG A 266 -9.35 14.96 -8.87
N GLY A 267 -8.70 14.85 -10.02
CA GLY A 267 -7.28 15.16 -10.19
C GLY A 267 -6.39 14.38 -9.24
N MET A 268 -5.44 15.07 -8.60
CA MET A 268 -4.42 14.45 -7.73
C MET A 268 -5.02 13.66 -6.56
N GLU A 269 -6.05 14.15 -5.90
CA GLU A 269 -6.67 13.47 -4.75
C GLU A 269 -7.27 12.12 -5.14
N LEU A 270 -8.02 12.09 -6.25
CA LEU A 270 -8.60 10.85 -6.79
C LEU A 270 -7.50 9.90 -7.24
N GLY A 271 -6.45 10.42 -7.88
CA GLY A 271 -5.29 9.66 -8.30
C GLY A 271 -4.52 9.05 -7.12
N ILE A 272 -4.35 9.78 -6.01
CA ILE A 272 -3.74 9.26 -4.79
C ILE A 272 -4.55 8.09 -4.23
N VAL A 273 -5.88 8.22 -4.13
CA VAL A 273 -6.75 7.13 -3.69
C VAL A 273 -6.55 5.90 -4.58
N LEU A 274 -6.55 6.10 -5.91
CA LEU A 274 -6.33 5.02 -6.87
C LEU A 274 -4.96 4.36 -6.67
N LEU A 275 -3.87 5.14 -6.69
CA LEU A 275 -2.50 4.62 -6.61
C LEU A 275 -2.22 3.87 -5.30
N LEU A 276 -2.76 4.38 -4.19
CA LEU A 276 -2.68 3.68 -2.91
C LEU A 276 -3.54 2.41 -2.90
N ALA A 277 -4.73 2.46 -3.50
CA ALA A 277 -5.65 1.33 -3.54
C ALA A 277 -5.19 0.20 -4.47
N ILE A 278 -4.58 0.47 -5.63
CA ILE A 278 -4.07 -0.56 -6.54
C ILE A 278 -2.78 -1.23 -6.05
N SER A 279 -2.10 -0.66 -5.04
CA SER A 279 -0.92 -1.31 -4.46
C SER A 279 -1.27 -2.73 -3.98
N PRO A 280 -0.38 -3.72 -4.13
CA PRO A 280 -0.68 -5.12 -3.82
C PRO A 280 -0.96 -5.34 -2.33
N THR A 281 -1.26 -6.58 -1.95
CA THR A 281 -1.42 -6.96 -0.54
C THR A 281 -0.15 -6.63 0.26
N ALA A 282 -0.33 -6.04 1.44
CA ALA A 282 0.77 -5.62 2.29
C ALA A 282 1.65 -6.79 2.75
N ALA A 283 2.98 -6.68 2.60
CA ALA A 283 3.93 -7.68 3.08
C ALA A 283 3.83 -7.94 4.59
N ALA A 284 3.47 -6.91 5.36
CA ALA A 284 3.20 -7.03 6.80
C ALA A 284 2.07 -8.02 7.15
N SER A 285 1.18 -8.34 6.20
CA SER A 285 0.11 -9.35 6.39
C SER A 285 0.67 -10.73 6.73
N TYR A 286 1.77 -11.13 6.09
CA TYR A 286 2.46 -12.39 6.38
C TYR A 286 2.87 -12.49 7.86
N VAL A 287 3.51 -11.44 8.38
CA VAL A 287 3.99 -11.41 9.76
C VAL A 287 2.82 -11.46 10.75
N MET A 288 1.74 -10.73 10.47
CA MET A 288 0.54 -10.74 11.33
C MET A 288 -0.14 -12.11 11.34
N VAL A 289 -0.33 -12.72 10.18
CA VAL A 289 -0.94 -14.05 10.06
C VAL A 289 -0.11 -15.08 10.82
N ARG A 290 1.22 -15.06 10.66
CA ARG A 290 2.14 -15.97 11.35
C ARG A 290 2.08 -15.80 12.87
N ASN A 291 2.09 -14.56 13.36
CA ASN A 291 2.07 -14.26 14.79
C ASN A 291 0.74 -14.61 15.47
N LEU A 292 -0.36 -14.61 14.71
CA LEU A 292 -1.70 -14.93 15.19
C LEU A 292 -2.09 -16.40 14.92
N GLY A 293 -1.15 -17.23 14.41
CA GLY A 293 -1.36 -18.67 14.22
C GLY A 293 -2.19 -19.02 12.98
N GLY A 294 -2.29 -18.11 12.00
CA GLY A 294 -2.97 -18.34 10.73
C GLY A 294 -2.08 -19.02 9.70
N ASP A 295 -2.68 -19.31 8.52
CA ASP A 295 -1.95 -19.88 7.38
C ASP A 295 -1.06 -18.83 6.70
N TYR A 296 0.17 -18.71 7.18
CA TYR A 296 1.16 -17.78 6.64
C TYR A 296 1.64 -18.17 5.24
N ARG A 297 1.48 -19.45 4.80
CA ARG A 297 1.83 -19.88 3.43
C ARG A 297 0.82 -19.34 2.44
N LEU A 298 -0.47 -19.42 2.78
CA LEU A 298 -1.54 -18.79 2.01
C LEU A 298 -1.33 -17.27 1.93
N ALA A 299 -0.99 -16.62 3.04
CA ALA A 299 -0.70 -15.18 3.07
C ALA A 299 0.48 -14.82 2.14
N ALA A 300 1.57 -15.59 2.16
CA ALA A 300 2.72 -15.38 1.27
C ALA A 300 2.34 -15.54 -0.21
N SER A 301 1.50 -16.53 -0.54
CA SER A 301 1.02 -16.77 -1.90
C SER A 301 0.12 -15.61 -2.38
N ILE A 302 -0.79 -15.12 -1.54
CA ILE A 302 -1.64 -13.96 -1.85
C ILE A 302 -0.78 -12.72 -2.10
N ILE A 303 0.22 -12.45 -1.26
CA ILE A 303 1.15 -11.32 -1.45
C ILE A 303 1.89 -11.44 -2.79
N ALA A 304 2.45 -12.61 -3.10
CA ALA A 304 3.18 -12.82 -4.33
C ALA A 304 2.29 -12.62 -5.57
N VAL A 305 1.10 -13.25 -5.60
CA VAL A 305 0.18 -13.16 -6.75
C VAL A 305 -0.40 -11.75 -6.89
N SER A 306 -0.82 -11.12 -5.78
CA SER A 306 -1.32 -9.75 -5.84
C SER A 306 -0.24 -8.75 -6.28
N THR A 307 1.03 -8.98 -5.92
CA THR A 307 2.15 -8.16 -6.40
C THR A 307 2.31 -8.29 -7.91
N LEU A 308 2.29 -9.51 -8.46
CA LEU A 308 2.34 -9.72 -9.91
C LEU A 308 1.10 -9.13 -10.61
N ALA A 309 -0.10 -9.35 -10.04
CA ALA A 309 -1.34 -8.85 -10.63
C ALA A 309 -1.40 -7.31 -10.63
N SER A 310 -0.96 -6.65 -9.56
CA SER A 310 -0.95 -5.18 -9.48
C SER A 310 -0.02 -4.52 -10.51
N LEU A 311 1.02 -5.23 -10.96
CA LEU A 311 1.93 -4.76 -12.00
C LEU A 311 1.31 -4.86 -13.41
N LEU A 312 0.31 -5.72 -13.58
CA LEU A 312 -0.39 -5.95 -14.86
C LEU A 312 -1.64 -5.07 -15.03
N LEU A 313 -2.08 -4.39 -13.95
CA LEU A 313 -3.26 -3.54 -13.92
C LEU A 313 -2.84 -2.07 -13.80
N PRO A 314 -2.43 -1.42 -14.91
CA PRO A 314 -2.10 0.01 -14.86
C PRO A 314 -3.36 0.81 -14.53
N PRO A 315 -3.24 1.92 -13.76
CA PRO A 315 -4.37 2.79 -13.49
C PRO A 315 -4.90 3.35 -14.80
N SER A 316 -6.23 3.27 -14.99
CA SER A 316 -6.88 4.03 -16.05
C SER A 316 -6.71 5.53 -15.76
N PRO A 317 -6.46 6.40 -16.76
CA PRO A 317 -6.49 7.84 -16.54
C PRO A 317 -7.92 8.20 -16.16
N LEU A 318 -8.11 8.50 -14.89
CA LEU A 318 -9.26 9.25 -14.43
C LEU A 318 -8.98 10.68 -14.90
N GLU A 319 -9.88 11.27 -15.67
CA GLU A 319 -9.72 12.57 -16.29
C GLU A 319 -9.16 13.59 -15.27
N TYR A 320 -7.99 14.13 -15.59
CA TYR A 320 -7.32 15.20 -14.86
C TYR A 320 -7.92 16.53 -15.24
#